data_61b733e62c1cfeb018bc7c7d1a432113
#
_entry.id   61b733e62c1cfeb018bc7c7d1a432113
#
_cell.length_a   1.000
_cell.length_b   1.000
_cell.length_c   1.000
_cell.angle_alpha   90.00
_cell.angle_beta   90.00
_cell.angle_gamma   90.00
#
_symmetry.space_group_name_H-M   'P 1'
#
loop_
_entity.id
_entity.type
_entity.pdbx_description
1 polymer ?
#
loop_
_entity_poly.entity_id
_entity_poly.type
_entity_poly.pdbx_seq_one_letter_code
_entity_poly.pdbx_strand_id
1 'polypeptide(L)'
;MSIIKNKNGLVGLIPLLLLQACSGGGGDSVTASASTVSVHPRAAIQCVVGATSGPVNNLDCADSNNVSVSGVISYDRVPHNPDGSLDYTAAFVSMPVRGATVDAVYPGGVQSAATDVNGNYQICVPKDTNGMIIRAYAEMKATGQPGWDFTVVDNTQGQALYSIQTAPFNVLASNITAKNRHAQTVWGGSSYTKHEAAPFAILDSIYDAYRTVLNECKGAQFPALKINWSENNVDVSGSPVDGNITTTAFDGEQIYVLGKEDADTDEYDGHVIIHEWAHYFEHNFSRLDSIGGSHSGGDILDIRVAFSEGFSNAYSAISTGDVNYYDSGGGNQSQGFFFNLEDNNCTNSGWYSECSVQSMVYDLHDAANDDSVNLGFTPLFDVLISEQRFTSALTSIFSFVHEVKQNNISASGAINTLVNNQNINSITDIYGDSEFSNNPGVVDKLPIYETIGFGQLVNICSTAEHQNYNGLGVSRFLRFNLDSGQTIRINATRTSGLLYADPDIVLHYNGERIAVAESTTSNSEILSATLSATGTYVIEVFEYAYWFSGTGTTCFNVQLGSG
;
A
#
# COMPACT_ATOMS: atom_id res chain seq x y z
N MET A 1 -7.00 -14.62 25.13
CA MET A 1 -8.17 -15.46 24.83
C MET A 1 -8.13 -15.71 23.33
N SER A 2 -7.81 -16.92 22.92
CA SER A 2 -7.45 -17.26 21.55
C SER A 2 -8.68 -17.19 20.66
N ILE A 3 -8.72 -16.25 19.72
CA ILE A 3 -9.73 -16.24 18.65
C ILE A 3 -9.11 -17.02 17.49
N ILE A 4 -9.61 -18.21 17.30
CA ILE A 4 -9.29 -19.07 16.16
C ILE A 4 -9.97 -18.45 14.94
N LYS A 5 -9.24 -17.73 14.11
CA LYS A 5 -9.68 -17.46 12.73
C LYS A 5 -9.61 -18.78 11.95
N ASN A 6 -10.71 -19.12 11.32
CA ASN A 6 -10.86 -20.31 10.49
C ASN A 6 -9.84 -20.27 9.34
N LYS A 7 -8.89 -21.19 9.34
CA LYS A 7 -7.97 -21.42 8.24
C LYS A 7 -8.69 -22.09 7.07
N ASN A 8 -9.38 -21.34 6.25
CA ASN A 8 -9.81 -21.74 4.91
C ASN A 8 -10.01 -20.48 4.05
N GLY A 9 -8.93 -19.74 3.84
CA GLY A 9 -8.88 -18.66 2.86
C GLY A 9 -7.94 -19.06 1.73
N LEU A 10 -8.48 -19.23 0.54
CA LEU A 10 -7.72 -19.41 -0.69
C LEU A 10 -6.94 -18.12 -0.99
N VAL A 11 -5.69 -18.32 -1.35
CA VAL A 11 -4.73 -17.31 -1.82
C VAL A 11 -5.36 -16.43 -2.89
N GLY A 12 -5.45 -15.12 -2.64
CA GLY A 12 -5.72 -14.12 -3.67
C GLY A 12 -4.54 -14.10 -4.65
N LEU A 13 -4.76 -14.60 -5.86
CA LEU A 13 -3.83 -14.49 -6.97
C LEU A 13 -3.74 -13.02 -7.38
N ILE A 14 -2.64 -12.36 -7.02
CA ILE A 14 -2.16 -11.24 -7.83
C ILE A 14 -1.97 -11.80 -9.24
N PRO A 15 -2.55 -11.21 -10.29
CA PRO A 15 -2.33 -11.72 -11.63
C PRO A 15 -0.85 -11.61 -11.97
N LEU A 16 -0.16 -12.75 -11.84
CA LEU A 16 1.06 -12.96 -12.60
C LEU A 16 0.67 -12.70 -14.05
N LEU A 17 1.31 -11.79 -14.74
CA LEU A 17 1.21 -11.68 -16.18
C LEU A 17 1.73 -13.02 -16.76
N LEU A 18 0.82 -13.98 -16.86
CA LEU A 18 1.01 -15.19 -17.61
C LEU A 18 1.08 -14.81 -19.09
N LEU A 19 2.28 -14.72 -19.61
CA LEU A 19 2.49 -14.98 -21.03
C LEU A 19 1.98 -16.40 -21.31
N GLN A 20 0.82 -16.49 -21.98
CA GLN A 20 0.28 -17.77 -22.45
C GLN A 20 1.32 -18.43 -23.36
N ALA A 21 1.97 -19.47 -22.86
CA ALA A 21 2.67 -20.44 -23.69
C ALA A 21 1.65 -21.49 -24.12
N CYS A 22 1.45 -21.61 -25.44
CA CYS A 22 0.65 -22.66 -26.05
C CYS A 22 1.19 -24.04 -25.71
N SER A 23 0.32 -24.93 -25.26
CA SER A 23 0.57 -26.35 -25.09
C SER A 23 0.93 -27.02 -26.41
N GLY A 24 2.10 -27.63 -26.46
CA GLY A 24 2.53 -28.58 -27.51
C GLY A 24 3.56 -29.52 -26.90
N GLY A 25 3.19 -30.79 -26.73
CA GLY A 25 4.06 -31.81 -26.14
C GLY A 25 5.25 -32.12 -27.00
N GLY A 26 6.39 -32.35 -26.37
CA GLY A 26 7.65 -32.84 -26.97
C GLY A 26 8.80 -32.48 -26.06
N GLY A 27 9.37 -33.48 -25.36
CA GLY A 27 10.55 -33.27 -24.52
C GLY A 27 11.75 -32.84 -25.34
N ASP A 28 12.13 -31.59 -25.20
CA ASP A 28 13.44 -31.08 -25.57
C ASP A 28 13.88 -30.13 -24.44
N SER A 29 15.09 -30.33 -23.95
CA SER A 29 15.77 -29.44 -23.04
C SER A 29 15.88 -28.04 -23.66
N VAL A 30 14.99 -27.15 -23.31
CA VAL A 30 15.08 -25.76 -23.76
C VAL A 30 16.19 -25.09 -22.96
N THR A 31 17.36 -25.00 -23.54
CA THR A 31 18.37 -24.03 -23.11
C THR A 31 17.79 -22.65 -23.40
N ALA A 32 17.34 -21.95 -22.38
CA ALA A 32 16.89 -20.56 -22.52
C ALA A 32 18.03 -19.74 -23.14
N SER A 33 17.80 -19.17 -24.31
CA SER A 33 18.74 -18.22 -24.92
C SER A 33 18.89 -17.03 -23.97
N ALA A 34 20.13 -16.67 -23.63
CA ALA A 34 20.44 -15.52 -22.80
C ALA A 34 19.79 -14.27 -23.40
N SER A 35 18.75 -13.76 -22.75
CA SER A 35 18.10 -12.51 -23.13
C SER A 35 18.92 -11.34 -22.62
N THR A 36 19.08 -10.29 -23.43
CA THR A 36 19.67 -9.03 -22.95
C THR A 36 18.63 -8.31 -22.12
N VAL A 37 18.92 -8.13 -20.83
CA VAL A 37 18.05 -7.43 -19.91
C VAL A 37 18.40 -5.94 -19.92
N SER A 38 17.43 -5.11 -20.27
CA SER A 38 17.55 -3.65 -20.17
C SER A 38 16.95 -3.20 -18.84
N VAL A 39 17.75 -2.57 -18.01
CA VAL A 39 17.29 -1.94 -16.77
C VAL A 39 16.87 -0.50 -17.09
N HIS A 40 15.67 -0.14 -16.73
CA HIS A 40 15.17 1.23 -16.85
C HIS A 40 15.25 1.88 -15.48
N PRO A 41 16.11 2.93 -15.28
CA PRO A 41 16.19 3.59 -14.00
C PRO A 41 14.85 4.27 -13.67
N ARG A 42 14.38 4.09 -12.43
CA ARG A 42 13.20 4.79 -11.92
C ARG A 42 13.42 6.30 -12.02
N ALA A 43 12.38 7.06 -12.38
CA ALA A 43 12.47 8.51 -12.39
C ALA A 43 12.50 9.06 -10.96
N ALA A 44 13.29 10.11 -10.74
CA ALA A 44 13.28 10.84 -9.48
C ALA A 44 11.94 11.56 -9.28
N ILE A 45 11.45 11.61 -8.04
CA ILE A 45 10.24 12.34 -7.70
C ILE A 45 10.50 13.85 -7.80
N GLN A 46 9.58 14.57 -8.42
CA GLN A 46 9.67 16.00 -8.64
C GLN A 46 8.74 16.74 -7.67
N CYS A 47 9.33 17.51 -6.75
CA CYS A 47 8.59 18.28 -5.75
C CYS A 47 8.46 19.78 -6.11
N VAL A 48 8.86 20.15 -7.31
CA VAL A 48 8.82 21.54 -7.78
C VAL A 48 7.38 21.95 -8.09
N VAL A 49 6.94 23.04 -7.46
CA VAL A 49 5.60 23.59 -7.70
C VAL A 49 5.51 24.23 -9.08
N GLY A 50 4.52 23.84 -9.83
CA GLY A 50 4.16 24.43 -11.13
C GLY A 50 2.76 25.03 -11.10
N ALA A 51 2.13 25.14 -12.27
CA ALA A 51 0.74 25.56 -12.36
C ALA A 51 -0.18 24.40 -12.02
N THR A 52 -1.16 24.62 -11.14
CA THR A 52 -2.20 23.65 -10.76
C THR A 52 -3.57 24.21 -11.10
N SER A 53 -4.45 23.40 -11.67
CA SER A 53 -5.85 23.72 -11.88
C SER A 53 -6.73 22.57 -11.42
N GLY A 54 -7.62 22.85 -10.47
CA GLY A 54 -8.70 21.93 -10.06
C GLY A 54 -9.99 22.19 -10.86
N PRO A 55 -11.13 21.66 -10.40
CA PRO A 55 -12.43 22.00 -10.94
C PRO A 55 -12.62 23.52 -10.96
N VAL A 56 -12.72 24.10 -12.15
CA VAL A 56 -12.66 25.56 -12.36
C VAL A 56 -14.04 26.09 -12.73
N ASN A 57 -14.49 27.07 -11.96
CA ASN A 57 -15.64 27.87 -12.34
C ASN A 57 -15.18 28.97 -13.32
N ASN A 58 -15.62 28.85 -14.58
CA ASN A 58 -15.25 29.76 -15.65
C ASN A 58 -16.13 31.02 -15.74
N LEU A 59 -17.20 31.12 -14.94
CA LEU A 59 -18.07 32.28 -14.93
C LEU A 59 -17.63 33.27 -13.85
N ASP A 60 -17.62 34.54 -14.19
CA ASP A 60 -17.32 35.62 -13.25
C ASP A 60 -18.60 36.02 -12.50
N CYS A 61 -18.61 35.90 -11.19
CA CYS A 61 -19.72 36.36 -10.34
C CYS A 61 -19.85 37.90 -10.29
N ALA A 62 -18.86 38.64 -10.72
CA ALA A 62 -18.96 40.10 -10.87
C ALA A 62 -19.70 40.51 -12.13
N ASP A 63 -19.87 39.62 -13.12
CA ASP A 63 -20.71 39.85 -14.28
C ASP A 63 -22.18 40.00 -13.85
N SER A 64 -22.82 41.06 -14.29
CA SER A 64 -24.22 41.35 -13.97
C SER A 64 -25.23 40.29 -14.43
N ASN A 65 -24.81 39.34 -15.29
CA ASN A 65 -25.63 38.21 -15.76
C ASN A 65 -25.44 36.96 -14.89
N ASN A 66 -24.51 36.96 -13.95
CA ASN A 66 -24.22 35.82 -13.07
C ASN A 66 -24.58 36.14 -11.62
N VAL A 67 -24.76 35.08 -10.85
CA VAL A 67 -24.92 35.11 -9.40
C VAL A 67 -24.11 33.97 -8.77
N SER A 68 -23.77 34.13 -7.51
CA SER A 68 -23.07 33.10 -6.74
C SER A 68 -24.07 32.15 -6.10
N VAL A 69 -23.80 30.84 -6.22
CA VAL A 69 -24.43 29.79 -5.43
C VAL A 69 -23.37 29.18 -4.52
N SER A 70 -23.63 29.14 -3.22
CA SER A 70 -22.70 28.61 -2.23
C SER A 70 -23.37 27.75 -1.17
N GLY A 71 -22.62 26.87 -0.55
CA GLY A 71 -23.10 25.98 0.51
C GLY A 71 -21.98 25.14 1.09
N VAL A 72 -22.36 24.15 1.89
CA VAL A 72 -21.46 23.18 2.52
C VAL A 72 -21.86 21.77 2.07
N ILE A 73 -20.88 20.97 1.74
CA ILE A 73 -21.03 19.53 1.56
C ILE A 73 -20.43 18.84 2.78
N SER A 74 -21.20 17.96 3.40
CA SER A 74 -20.81 17.21 4.61
C SER A 74 -21.31 15.76 4.54
N TYR A 75 -20.79 14.91 5.42
CA TYR A 75 -21.19 13.51 5.53
C TYR A 75 -21.25 13.07 6.98
N ASP A 76 -21.96 11.97 7.26
CA ASP A 76 -22.00 11.32 8.56
C ASP A 76 -20.82 10.34 8.67
N ARG A 77 -19.97 10.50 9.68
CA ARG A 77 -18.97 9.49 10.07
C ARG A 77 -19.51 8.71 11.25
N VAL A 78 -19.54 7.38 11.11
CA VAL A 78 -19.86 6.48 12.23
C VAL A 78 -18.62 6.36 13.11
N PRO A 79 -18.71 6.61 14.43
CA PRO A 79 -17.57 6.45 15.33
C PRO A 79 -17.34 4.98 15.68
N HIS A 80 -16.13 4.68 16.20
CA HIS A 80 -15.81 3.37 16.75
C HIS A 80 -16.09 3.31 18.26
N ASN A 81 -16.46 2.11 18.70
CA ASN A 81 -16.39 1.73 20.12
C ASN A 81 -14.93 1.45 20.51
N PRO A 82 -14.61 1.43 21.82
CA PRO A 82 -13.26 1.12 22.29
C PRO A 82 -12.76 -0.28 21.93
N ASP A 83 -13.61 -1.20 21.46
CA ASP A 83 -13.26 -2.55 21.02
C ASP A 83 -13.04 -2.67 19.50
N GLY A 84 -13.12 -1.56 18.77
CA GLY A 84 -12.94 -1.50 17.32
C GLY A 84 -14.23 -1.64 16.52
N SER A 85 -15.34 -2.07 17.13
CA SER A 85 -16.63 -2.15 16.44
C SER A 85 -17.20 -0.78 16.10
N LEU A 86 -18.12 -0.68 15.14
CA LEU A 86 -18.81 0.59 14.84
C LEU A 86 -19.90 0.90 15.88
N ASP A 87 -19.97 2.15 16.34
CA ASP A 87 -20.97 2.61 17.29
C ASP A 87 -22.17 3.25 16.58
N TYR A 88 -23.15 2.43 16.26
CA TYR A 88 -24.43 2.91 15.70
C TYR A 88 -25.39 3.52 16.74
N THR A 89 -25.03 3.50 18.03
CA THR A 89 -25.85 4.05 19.11
C THR A 89 -25.47 5.48 19.46
N ALA A 90 -24.25 5.88 19.19
CA ALA A 90 -23.80 7.26 19.30
C ALA A 90 -24.39 8.16 18.21
N ALA A 91 -24.38 9.45 18.45
CA ALA A 91 -24.66 10.42 17.41
C ALA A 91 -23.51 10.42 16.40
N PHE A 92 -23.82 10.24 15.13
CA PHE A 92 -22.82 10.28 14.07
C PHE A 92 -22.19 11.68 13.97
N VAL A 93 -20.90 11.72 13.64
CA VAL A 93 -20.16 12.96 13.54
C VAL A 93 -20.32 13.55 12.14
N SER A 94 -20.84 14.78 12.06
CA SER A 94 -20.92 15.47 10.75
C SER A 94 -19.54 16.01 10.38
N MET A 95 -18.94 15.42 9.33
CA MET A 95 -17.63 15.79 8.80
C MET A 95 -17.77 16.58 7.50
N PRO A 96 -16.85 17.52 7.17
CA PRO A 96 -16.82 18.18 5.89
C PRO A 96 -16.37 17.20 4.79
N VAL A 97 -16.96 17.26 3.61
CA VAL A 97 -16.39 16.62 2.41
C VAL A 97 -15.31 17.54 1.85
N ARG A 98 -14.05 17.17 1.99
CA ARG A 98 -12.88 18.01 1.68
C ARG A 98 -12.35 17.76 0.26
N GLY A 99 -12.06 18.82 -0.48
CA GLY A 99 -11.41 18.75 -1.79
C GLY A 99 -12.27 18.15 -2.92
N ALA A 100 -13.53 17.82 -2.65
CA ALA A 100 -14.38 17.10 -3.60
C ALA A 100 -14.91 18.02 -4.72
N THR A 101 -15.06 17.43 -5.91
CA THR A 101 -15.67 18.08 -7.07
C THR A 101 -17.16 18.34 -6.84
N VAL A 102 -17.59 19.58 -7.06
CA VAL A 102 -18.99 20.01 -6.97
C VAL A 102 -19.39 20.69 -8.25
N ASP A 103 -20.50 20.23 -8.84
CA ASP A 103 -21.09 20.78 -10.06
C ASP A 103 -22.40 21.51 -9.77
N ALA A 104 -22.55 22.68 -10.34
CA ALA A 104 -23.84 23.30 -10.60
C ALA A 104 -24.31 22.87 -11.99
N VAL A 105 -25.28 21.97 -12.03
CA VAL A 105 -25.85 21.42 -13.28
C VAL A 105 -27.18 22.11 -13.60
N TYR A 106 -27.31 22.64 -14.78
CA TYR A 106 -28.54 23.36 -15.20
C TYR A 106 -28.83 23.17 -16.71
N PRO A 107 -30.05 23.44 -17.20
CA PRO A 107 -30.33 23.40 -18.61
C PRO A 107 -29.40 24.33 -19.39
N GLY A 108 -28.55 23.77 -20.23
CA GLY A 108 -27.59 24.50 -21.06
C GLY A 108 -26.16 24.55 -20.56
N GLY A 109 -25.82 23.95 -19.37
CA GLY A 109 -24.44 23.90 -18.94
C GLY A 109 -24.17 23.28 -17.58
N VAL A 110 -22.90 23.23 -17.28
CA VAL A 110 -22.33 22.81 -15.98
C VAL A 110 -21.24 23.81 -15.61
N GLN A 111 -21.17 24.16 -14.35
CA GLN A 111 -20.04 24.91 -13.75
C GLN A 111 -19.53 24.10 -12.56
N SER A 112 -18.21 23.97 -12.44
CA SER A 112 -17.57 23.12 -11.45
C SER A 112 -16.71 23.92 -10.49
N ALA A 113 -16.61 23.48 -9.25
CA ALA A 113 -15.66 23.94 -8.23
C ALA A 113 -15.24 22.77 -7.34
N ALA A 114 -14.25 22.96 -6.48
CA ALA A 114 -13.92 22.03 -5.42
C ALA A 114 -14.37 22.58 -4.06
N THR A 115 -14.67 21.68 -3.12
CA THR A 115 -14.88 22.06 -1.73
C THR A 115 -13.54 22.42 -1.06
N ASP A 116 -13.58 23.34 -0.10
CA ASP A 116 -12.44 23.66 0.76
C ASP A 116 -12.29 22.65 1.93
N VAL A 117 -11.35 22.91 2.84
CA VAL A 117 -11.10 22.08 4.04
C VAL A 117 -12.27 22.02 5.01
N ASN A 118 -13.24 22.90 4.90
CA ASN A 118 -14.46 22.96 5.71
C ASN A 118 -15.70 22.47 4.93
N GLY A 119 -15.50 21.91 3.72
CA GLY A 119 -16.57 21.47 2.85
C GLY A 119 -17.32 22.60 2.14
N ASN A 120 -16.86 23.87 2.26
CA ASN A 120 -17.51 24.98 1.57
C ASN A 120 -17.21 24.96 0.09
N TYR A 121 -18.21 25.32 -0.70
CA TYR A 121 -18.07 25.57 -2.14
C TYR A 121 -18.74 26.88 -2.55
N GLN A 122 -18.28 27.47 -3.64
CA GLN A 122 -18.90 28.61 -4.29
C GLN A 122 -18.77 28.48 -5.81
N ILE A 123 -19.90 28.60 -6.52
CA ILE A 123 -19.97 28.48 -7.97
C ILE A 123 -20.75 29.67 -8.54
N CYS A 124 -20.21 30.31 -9.57
CA CYS A 124 -20.88 31.36 -10.31
C CYS A 124 -21.72 30.72 -11.41
N VAL A 125 -22.96 31.12 -11.50
CA VAL A 125 -23.95 30.53 -12.43
C VAL A 125 -24.79 31.62 -13.08
N PRO A 126 -25.37 31.38 -14.28
CA PRO A 126 -26.25 32.35 -14.90
C PRO A 126 -27.50 32.59 -14.03
N LYS A 127 -27.86 33.87 -13.85
CA LYS A 127 -29.14 34.24 -13.24
C LYS A 127 -30.35 33.78 -14.09
N ASP A 128 -31.51 33.79 -13.48
CA ASP A 128 -32.79 33.41 -14.12
C ASP A 128 -32.77 31.98 -14.67
N THR A 129 -32.00 31.08 -14.03
CA THR A 129 -31.91 29.68 -14.41
C THR A 129 -32.88 28.83 -13.59
N ASN A 130 -33.72 28.02 -14.28
CA ASN A 130 -34.66 27.13 -13.63
C ASN A 130 -34.11 25.69 -13.56
N GLY A 131 -34.46 24.97 -12.49
CA GLY A 131 -34.18 23.54 -12.36
C GLY A 131 -32.71 23.22 -12.16
N MET A 132 -31.93 24.13 -11.56
CA MET A 132 -30.53 23.89 -11.17
C MET A 132 -30.44 22.87 -10.06
N ILE A 133 -29.44 22.00 -10.11
CA ILE A 133 -29.04 21.11 -9.03
C ILE A 133 -27.58 21.33 -8.69
N ILE A 134 -27.23 21.21 -7.42
CA ILE A 134 -25.84 21.08 -6.98
C ILE A 134 -25.58 19.60 -6.77
N ARG A 135 -24.52 19.08 -7.38
CA ARG A 135 -24.08 17.69 -7.27
C ARG A 135 -22.65 17.66 -6.76
N ALA A 136 -22.41 16.94 -5.68
CA ALA A 136 -21.08 16.64 -5.19
C ALA A 136 -20.72 15.19 -5.54
N TYR A 137 -19.51 14.98 -6.00
CA TYR A 137 -19.00 13.67 -6.39
C TYR A 137 -18.00 13.16 -5.35
N ALA A 138 -17.94 11.86 -5.15
CA ALA A 138 -16.86 11.22 -4.41
C ALA A 138 -15.59 11.18 -5.28
N GLU A 139 -15.12 12.35 -5.64
CA GLU A 139 -13.98 12.60 -6.54
C GLU A 139 -13.20 13.83 -6.07
N MET A 140 -11.88 13.69 -6.02
CA MET A 140 -10.95 14.81 -5.88
C MET A 140 -10.06 14.87 -7.11
N LYS A 141 -9.98 16.04 -7.76
CA LYS A 141 -9.26 16.19 -9.02
C LYS A 141 -8.54 17.51 -9.14
N ALA A 142 -7.29 17.44 -9.53
CA ALA A 142 -6.51 18.60 -9.96
C ALA A 142 -5.48 18.19 -11.01
N THR A 143 -5.20 19.07 -11.96
CA THR A 143 -4.18 18.87 -13.01
C THR A 143 -3.05 19.87 -12.82
N GLY A 144 -1.84 19.47 -13.25
CA GLY A 144 -0.67 20.34 -13.10
C GLY A 144 0.28 19.87 -11.99
N GLN A 145 0.98 20.81 -11.33
CA GLN A 145 1.96 20.52 -10.27
C GLN A 145 1.67 21.37 -9.02
N PRO A 146 1.05 20.81 -7.97
CA PRO A 146 0.66 19.40 -7.80
C PRO A 146 -0.53 18.97 -8.68
N GLY A 147 -0.72 17.63 -8.79
CA GLY A 147 -1.85 17.04 -9.52
C GLY A 147 -2.30 15.73 -8.92
N TRP A 148 -3.60 15.45 -9.00
CA TRP A 148 -4.22 14.21 -8.52
C TRP A 148 -5.56 13.93 -9.23
N ASP A 149 -5.96 12.64 -9.23
CA ASP A 149 -7.26 12.19 -9.72
C ASP A 149 -7.68 10.97 -8.89
N PHE A 150 -8.41 11.19 -7.80
CA PHE A 150 -8.87 10.16 -6.87
C PHE A 150 -10.37 10.03 -6.94
N THR A 151 -10.89 8.83 -7.20
CA THR A 151 -12.32 8.58 -7.41
C THR A 151 -12.79 7.36 -6.63
N VAL A 152 -13.90 7.49 -5.90
CA VAL A 152 -14.59 6.35 -5.30
C VAL A 152 -15.71 5.91 -6.22
N VAL A 153 -15.65 4.64 -6.67
CA VAL A 153 -16.55 4.08 -7.68
C VAL A 153 -17.15 2.76 -7.21
N ASP A 154 -18.36 2.45 -7.71
CA ASP A 154 -19.00 1.16 -7.48
C ASP A 154 -18.49 0.12 -8.49
N ASN A 155 -17.61 -0.77 -8.05
CA ASN A 155 -17.06 -1.84 -8.91
C ASN A 155 -18.12 -2.84 -9.38
N THR A 156 -19.23 -2.98 -8.66
CA THR A 156 -20.32 -3.90 -8.99
C THR A 156 -21.37 -3.29 -9.92
N GLN A 157 -21.31 -1.96 -10.13
CA GLN A 157 -22.21 -1.21 -11.01
C GLN A 157 -21.46 -0.53 -12.18
N GLY A 158 -20.53 -1.24 -12.78
CA GLY A 158 -19.81 -0.77 -13.97
C GLY A 158 -18.92 0.45 -13.72
N GLN A 159 -18.31 0.56 -12.55
CA GLN A 159 -17.45 1.67 -12.15
C GLN A 159 -18.20 3.02 -12.07
N ALA A 160 -19.45 2.98 -11.61
CA ALA A 160 -20.25 4.19 -11.43
C ALA A 160 -19.67 5.10 -10.35
N LEU A 161 -19.40 6.36 -10.69
CA LEU A 161 -18.91 7.36 -9.73
C LEU A 161 -20.01 7.73 -8.73
N TYR A 162 -19.73 7.63 -7.44
CA TYR A 162 -20.67 8.02 -6.39
C TYR A 162 -20.90 9.52 -6.35
N SER A 163 -22.15 9.91 -6.13
CA SER A 163 -22.51 11.33 -6.00
C SER A 163 -23.77 11.55 -5.19
N ILE A 164 -23.88 12.72 -4.57
CA ILE A 164 -25.08 13.22 -3.92
C ILE A 164 -25.50 14.54 -4.54
N GLN A 165 -26.79 14.86 -4.52
CA GLN A 165 -27.28 16.09 -5.11
C GLN A 165 -28.42 16.73 -4.33
N THR A 166 -28.63 18.03 -4.54
CA THR A 166 -29.78 18.76 -4.01
C THR A 166 -31.04 18.43 -4.82
N ALA A 167 -32.22 18.72 -4.27
CA ALA A 167 -33.41 18.86 -5.08
C ALA A 167 -33.24 20.04 -6.07
N PRO A 168 -33.88 19.98 -7.25
CA PRO A 168 -33.87 21.10 -8.21
C PRO A 168 -34.40 22.40 -7.59
N PHE A 169 -33.74 23.51 -7.92
CA PHE A 169 -34.16 24.85 -7.48
C PHE A 169 -33.99 25.89 -8.59
N ASN A 170 -34.60 27.05 -8.41
CA ASN A 170 -34.48 28.15 -9.37
C ASN A 170 -33.49 29.18 -8.85
N VAL A 171 -32.65 29.66 -9.74
CA VAL A 171 -31.72 30.76 -9.51
C VAL A 171 -32.32 32.03 -10.08
N LEU A 172 -32.54 33.00 -9.22
CA LEU A 172 -33.04 34.33 -9.57
C LEU A 172 -31.91 35.35 -9.74
N ALA A 173 -32.19 36.62 -9.63
CA ALA A 173 -31.21 37.70 -9.82
C ALA A 173 -30.32 37.98 -8.62
N SER A 174 -30.38 37.19 -7.54
CA SER A 174 -29.62 37.37 -6.30
C SER A 174 -28.78 36.14 -5.98
N ASN A 175 -27.64 36.37 -5.26
CA ASN A 175 -26.81 35.30 -4.73
C ASN A 175 -27.62 34.36 -3.83
N ILE A 176 -27.31 33.08 -3.91
CA ILE A 176 -27.94 32.02 -3.13
C ILE A 176 -26.89 31.45 -2.20
N THR A 177 -27.19 31.46 -0.90
CA THR A 177 -26.33 30.87 0.13
C THR A 177 -27.00 29.63 0.74
N ALA A 178 -26.23 28.84 1.48
CA ALA A 178 -26.72 27.67 2.21
C ALA A 178 -27.40 26.60 1.34
N LYS A 179 -26.91 26.38 0.11
CA LYS A 179 -27.28 25.22 -0.72
C LYS A 179 -26.48 24.00 -0.24
N ASN A 180 -26.69 23.66 1.01
CA ASN A 180 -25.98 22.56 1.66
C ASN A 180 -26.50 21.22 1.16
N ARG A 181 -25.61 20.23 1.13
CA ARG A 181 -25.96 18.82 0.94
C ARG A 181 -25.18 17.97 1.93
N HIS A 182 -25.89 17.11 2.62
CA HIS A 182 -25.34 16.21 3.61
C HIS A 182 -25.55 14.76 3.16
N ALA A 183 -24.47 13.99 3.05
CA ALA A 183 -24.49 12.56 2.80
C ALA A 183 -24.80 11.84 4.10
N GLN A 184 -25.92 11.13 4.14
CA GLN A 184 -26.43 10.52 5.36
C GLN A 184 -26.06 9.04 5.46
N THR A 185 -25.79 8.63 6.71
CA THR A 185 -25.84 7.24 7.13
C THR A 185 -27.01 7.05 8.08
N VAL A 186 -27.85 6.04 7.83
CA VAL A 186 -28.95 5.68 8.72
C VAL A 186 -28.95 4.17 8.93
N TRP A 187 -28.63 3.77 10.14
CA TRP A 187 -28.63 2.37 10.54
C TRP A 187 -30.02 1.94 11.02
N GLY A 188 -30.55 0.86 10.44
CA GLY A 188 -31.87 0.30 10.76
C GLY A 188 -31.85 -0.78 11.85
N GLY A 189 -30.71 -1.04 12.46
CA GLY A 189 -30.53 -2.06 13.51
C GLY A 189 -29.98 -3.40 12.99
N SER A 190 -30.09 -3.68 11.67
CA SER A 190 -29.51 -4.86 11.03
C SER A 190 -29.05 -4.58 9.61
N SER A 191 -29.33 -3.41 9.07
CA SER A 191 -28.89 -2.97 7.75
C SER A 191 -28.96 -1.46 7.64
N TYR A 192 -28.23 -0.90 6.71
CA TYR A 192 -28.34 0.51 6.35
C TYR A 192 -29.65 0.76 5.59
N THR A 193 -30.37 1.77 6.01
CA THR A 193 -31.52 2.30 5.26
C THR A 193 -31.13 3.50 4.41
N LYS A 194 -29.97 4.10 4.70
CA LYS A 194 -29.24 5.04 3.88
C LYS A 194 -27.74 4.85 4.12
N HIS A 195 -26.96 4.86 3.05
CA HIS A 195 -25.53 4.69 3.11
C HIS A 195 -24.80 5.66 2.15
N GLU A 196 -25.31 6.88 2.04
CA GLU A 196 -24.76 7.91 1.16
C GLU A 196 -23.38 8.41 1.63
N ALA A 197 -23.07 8.27 2.93
CA ALA A 197 -21.86 8.82 3.52
C ALA A 197 -20.60 8.00 3.22
N ALA A 198 -20.69 6.68 3.06
CA ALA A 198 -19.57 5.76 2.90
C ALA A 198 -18.54 6.19 1.85
N PRO A 199 -18.90 6.48 0.59
CA PRO A 199 -17.90 6.89 -0.41
C PRO A 199 -17.23 8.23 -0.09
N PHE A 200 -17.87 9.08 0.70
CA PHE A 200 -17.27 10.36 1.14
C PHE A 200 -16.38 10.18 2.35
N ALA A 201 -16.65 9.21 3.24
CA ALA A 201 -15.77 8.84 4.33
C ALA A 201 -14.46 8.26 3.80
N ILE A 202 -14.54 7.36 2.82
CA ILE A 202 -13.37 6.84 2.09
C ILE A 202 -12.56 7.97 1.46
N LEU A 203 -13.22 8.86 0.70
CA LEU A 203 -12.57 9.98 0.04
C LEU A 203 -11.87 10.92 1.03
N ASP A 204 -12.45 11.12 2.21
CA ASP A 204 -11.90 11.97 3.27
C ASP A 204 -10.64 11.34 3.92
N SER A 205 -10.58 10.01 4.05
CA SER A 205 -9.37 9.29 4.47
C SER A 205 -8.25 9.43 3.42
N ILE A 206 -8.59 9.33 2.13
CA ILE A 206 -7.64 9.62 1.03
C ILE A 206 -7.16 11.08 1.06
N TYR A 207 -8.02 12.02 1.48
CA TYR A 207 -7.62 13.42 1.63
C TYR A 207 -6.50 13.58 2.66
N ASP A 208 -6.59 12.95 3.83
CA ASP A 208 -5.53 13.01 4.84
C ASP A 208 -4.25 12.36 4.32
N ALA A 209 -4.35 11.20 3.68
CA ALA A 209 -3.21 10.48 3.14
C ALA A 209 -2.40 11.32 2.11
N TYR A 210 -3.03 11.81 1.04
CA TYR A 210 -2.27 12.55 0.03
C TYR A 210 -1.81 13.93 0.52
N ARG A 211 -2.53 14.53 1.47
CA ARG A 211 -2.11 15.82 2.07
C ARG A 211 -0.82 15.69 2.86
N THR A 212 -0.59 14.56 3.53
CA THR A 212 0.67 14.26 4.22
C THR A 212 1.84 14.31 3.23
N VAL A 213 1.75 13.62 2.10
CA VAL A 213 2.78 13.71 1.03
C VAL A 213 2.88 15.12 0.44
N LEU A 214 1.75 15.79 0.18
CA LEU A 214 1.75 17.12 -0.40
C LEU A 214 2.35 18.18 0.53
N ASN A 215 2.33 17.96 1.85
CA ASN A 215 3.00 18.83 2.80
C ASN A 215 4.52 18.80 2.64
N GLU A 216 5.09 17.66 2.30
CA GLU A 216 6.52 17.47 2.06
C GLU A 216 6.90 17.81 0.61
N CYS A 217 6.10 17.37 -0.34
CA CYS A 217 6.36 17.51 -1.78
C CYS A 217 5.29 18.38 -2.45
N LYS A 218 5.43 19.70 -2.35
CA LYS A 218 4.42 20.68 -2.82
C LYS A 218 4.04 20.56 -4.29
N GLY A 219 4.90 19.97 -5.12
CA GLY A 219 4.66 19.76 -6.55
C GLY A 219 4.34 18.31 -6.92
N ALA A 220 3.97 17.47 -5.95
CA ALA A 220 3.72 16.04 -6.18
C ALA A 220 2.69 15.79 -7.29
N GLN A 221 3.00 14.80 -8.15
CA GLN A 221 2.13 14.31 -9.20
C GLN A 221 1.65 12.92 -8.78
N PHE A 222 0.40 12.82 -8.38
CA PHE A 222 -0.20 11.55 -7.98
C PHE A 222 -0.81 10.88 -9.21
N PRO A 223 -0.40 9.66 -9.59
CA PRO A 223 -1.11 8.88 -10.59
C PRO A 223 -2.59 8.72 -10.23
N ALA A 224 -3.44 8.62 -11.24
CA ALA A 224 -4.87 8.43 -11.00
C ALA A 224 -5.12 7.16 -10.19
N LEU A 225 -5.98 7.25 -9.17
CA LEU A 225 -6.31 6.14 -8.29
C LEU A 225 -7.83 5.97 -8.21
N LYS A 226 -8.30 4.78 -8.51
CA LYS A 226 -9.66 4.36 -8.22
C LYS A 226 -9.72 3.64 -6.89
N ILE A 227 -10.72 3.99 -6.10
CA ILE A 227 -11.08 3.30 -4.88
C ILE A 227 -12.43 2.60 -5.14
N ASN A 228 -12.40 1.30 -5.25
CA ASN A 228 -13.54 0.46 -5.59
C ASN A 228 -14.27 0.05 -4.32
N TRP A 229 -15.39 0.69 -4.04
CA TRP A 229 -16.24 0.37 -2.91
C TRP A 229 -17.64 0.00 -3.39
N SER A 230 -18.28 -0.96 -2.75
CA SER A 230 -19.69 -1.32 -2.96
C SER A 230 -20.24 -2.01 -1.72
N GLU A 231 -21.52 -1.80 -1.40
CA GLU A 231 -22.25 -2.59 -0.40
C GLU A 231 -22.27 -4.10 -0.72
N ASN A 232 -21.84 -4.50 -1.91
CA ASN A 232 -21.71 -5.89 -2.31
C ASN A 232 -20.30 -6.45 -2.11
N ASN A 233 -19.30 -5.62 -1.80
CA ASN A 233 -17.94 -6.06 -1.61
C ASN A 233 -17.83 -6.90 -0.33
N VAL A 234 -17.40 -8.14 -0.48
CA VAL A 234 -17.38 -9.15 0.58
C VAL A 234 -16.04 -9.90 0.57
N ASP A 235 -15.65 -10.41 1.73
CA ASP A 235 -14.42 -11.16 2.02
C ASP A 235 -14.40 -12.58 1.44
N VAL A 236 -14.81 -12.71 0.18
CA VAL A 236 -14.85 -13.97 -0.58
C VAL A 236 -13.96 -13.85 -1.81
N SER A 237 -13.20 -14.91 -2.08
CA SER A 237 -12.40 -14.99 -3.31
C SER A 237 -13.28 -15.09 -4.55
N GLY A 238 -12.96 -14.29 -5.57
CA GLY A 238 -13.73 -14.31 -6.81
C GLY A 238 -13.44 -13.13 -7.71
N SER A 239 -14.48 -12.67 -8.40
CA SER A 239 -14.38 -11.55 -9.32
C SER A 239 -14.77 -10.24 -8.64
N PRO A 240 -13.91 -9.21 -8.64
CA PRO A 240 -14.24 -7.91 -8.05
C PRO A 240 -15.45 -7.22 -8.68
N VAL A 241 -15.77 -7.49 -9.95
CA VAL A 241 -16.99 -6.93 -10.58
C VAL A 241 -18.29 -7.53 -10.03
N ASP A 242 -18.19 -8.67 -9.33
CA ASP A 242 -19.27 -9.31 -8.61
C ASP A 242 -19.25 -8.99 -7.11
N GLY A 243 -18.30 -8.18 -6.65
CA GLY A 243 -18.10 -7.82 -5.26
C GLY A 243 -17.23 -8.80 -4.45
N ASN A 244 -16.66 -9.83 -5.07
CA ASN A 244 -15.80 -10.80 -4.38
C ASN A 244 -14.35 -10.30 -4.39
N ILE A 245 -13.93 -9.64 -3.32
CA ILE A 245 -12.64 -8.95 -3.26
C ILE A 245 -11.65 -9.52 -2.23
N THR A 246 -12.07 -10.51 -1.45
CA THR A 246 -11.30 -11.22 -0.42
C THR A 246 -10.98 -10.38 0.82
N THR A 247 -10.52 -9.15 0.66
CA THR A 247 -10.15 -8.20 1.72
C THR A 247 -10.05 -6.80 1.13
N THR A 248 -10.05 -5.78 1.97
CA THR A 248 -9.60 -4.45 1.55
C THR A 248 -8.13 -4.52 1.19
N ALA A 249 -7.75 -4.04 0.01
CA ALA A 249 -6.37 -4.14 -0.48
C ALA A 249 -6.07 -3.19 -1.65
N PHE A 250 -4.81 -2.74 -1.73
CA PHE A 250 -4.22 -2.18 -2.94
C PHE A 250 -3.68 -3.31 -3.83
N ASP A 251 -4.17 -3.43 -5.06
CA ASP A 251 -3.79 -4.51 -5.98
C ASP A 251 -2.59 -4.20 -6.89
N GLY A 252 -1.93 -3.06 -6.68
CA GLY A 252 -0.86 -2.53 -7.53
C GLY A 252 -1.32 -1.44 -8.50
N GLU A 253 -2.63 -1.29 -8.72
CA GLU A 253 -3.22 -0.27 -9.59
C GLU A 253 -4.38 0.50 -8.90
N GLN A 254 -5.18 -0.17 -8.10
CA GLN A 254 -6.42 0.32 -7.51
C GLN A 254 -6.55 -0.16 -6.06
N ILE A 255 -7.36 0.53 -5.27
CA ILE A 255 -7.77 0.05 -3.95
C ILE A 255 -9.17 -0.55 -4.06
N TYR A 256 -9.37 -1.71 -3.44
CA TYR A 256 -10.68 -2.31 -3.22
C TYR A 256 -11.01 -2.24 -1.74
N VAL A 257 -12.25 -1.87 -1.41
CA VAL A 257 -12.70 -1.66 -0.02
C VAL A 257 -13.92 -2.54 0.25
N LEU A 258 -13.89 -3.30 1.34
CA LEU A 258 -15.02 -4.07 1.82
C LEU A 258 -16.18 -3.12 2.19
N GLY A 259 -17.41 -3.58 1.97
CA GLY A 259 -18.60 -2.76 2.19
C GLY A 259 -19.84 -3.56 2.57
N LYS A 260 -19.71 -4.88 2.78
CA LYS A 260 -20.82 -5.75 3.12
C LYS A 260 -21.15 -5.69 4.60
N GLU A 261 -22.24 -5.06 4.97
CA GLU A 261 -22.68 -4.74 6.33
C GLU A 261 -22.80 -5.92 7.32
N ASP A 262 -23.00 -7.14 6.83
CA ASP A 262 -23.12 -8.35 7.68
C ASP A 262 -21.86 -9.22 7.67
N ALA A 263 -20.80 -8.79 6.99
CA ALA A 263 -19.55 -9.53 6.89
C ALA A 263 -18.39 -8.69 7.40
N ASP A 264 -18.00 -7.69 6.63
CA ASP A 264 -16.89 -6.81 6.92
C ASP A 264 -17.06 -5.51 6.13
N THR A 265 -16.84 -4.35 6.76
CA THR A 265 -16.90 -3.05 6.08
C THR A 265 -15.83 -2.10 6.59
N ASP A 266 -15.11 -1.46 5.69
CA ASP A 266 -13.98 -0.59 6.03
C ASP A 266 -14.18 0.87 5.64
N GLU A 267 -15.36 1.25 5.16
CA GLU A 267 -15.60 2.63 4.71
C GLU A 267 -15.45 3.69 5.80
N TYR A 268 -15.57 3.29 7.08
CA TYR A 268 -15.36 4.18 8.23
C TYR A 268 -14.03 3.92 8.94
N ASP A 269 -13.28 2.90 8.54
CA ASP A 269 -12.01 2.50 9.11
C ASP A 269 -10.87 3.26 8.44
N GLY A 270 -10.72 4.52 8.83
CA GLY A 270 -9.81 5.46 8.17
C GLY A 270 -8.37 4.99 8.14
N HIS A 271 -7.90 4.25 9.15
CA HIS A 271 -6.55 3.69 9.17
C HIS A 271 -6.38 2.59 8.13
N VAL A 272 -7.37 1.71 7.94
CA VAL A 272 -7.37 0.67 6.90
C VAL A 272 -7.26 1.32 5.51
N ILE A 273 -8.09 2.33 5.22
CA ILE A 273 -8.05 3.03 3.94
C ILE A 273 -6.70 3.72 3.69
N ILE A 274 -6.12 4.35 4.71
CA ILE A 274 -4.83 5.03 4.60
C ILE A 274 -3.69 4.03 4.51
N HIS A 275 -3.78 2.88 5.17
CA HIS A 275 -2.84 1.77 5.03
C HIS A 275 -2.73 1.33 3.55
N GLU A 276 -3.85 1.06 2.91
CA GLU A 276 -3.86 0.68 1.49
C GLU A 276 -3.35 1.80 0.57
N TRP A 277 -3.64 3.06 0.94
CA TRP A 277 -3.07 4.20 0.23
C TRP A 277 -1.55 4.32 0.44
N ALA A 278 -1.01 3.88 1.58
CA ALA A 278 0.43 3.86 1.79
C ALA A 278 1.15 2.86 0.87
N HIS A 279 0.55 1.71 0.56
CA HIS A 279 1.06 0.82 -0.50
C HIS A 279 1.04 1.50 -1.88
N TYR A 280 -0.02 2.27 -2.21
CA TYR A 280 -0.03 3.11 -3.42
C TYR A 280 1.10 4.14 -3.37
N PHE A 281 1.39 4.75 -2.22
CA PHE A 281 2.52 5.68 -2.06
C PHE A 281 3.86 4.97 -2.26
N GLU A 282 4.10 3.82 -1.63
CA GLU A 282 5.31 3.04 -1.84
C GLU A 282 5.49 2.71 -3.32
N HIS A 283 4.45 2.23 -3.99
CA HIS A 283 4.49 1.86 -5.40
C HIS A 283 4.88 3.04 -6.30
N ASN A 284 4.33 4.23 -6.09
CA ASN A 284 4.47 5.37 -6.99
C ASN A 284 5.61 6.33 -6.59
N PHE A 285 5.81 6.57 -5.31
CA PHE A 285 6.74 7.58 -4.80
C PHE A 285 8.02 6.99 -4.21
N SER A 286 7.93 5.84 -3.55
CA SER A 286 9.06 5.10 -3.02
C SER A 286 9.35 3.86 -3.88
N ARG A 287 9.40 2.69 -3.27
CA ARG A 287 9.51 1.40 -3.92
C ARG A 287 8.79 0.34 -3.12
N LEU A 288 7.86 -0.35 -3.76
CA LEU A 288 7.13 -1.47 -3.20
C LEU A 288 7.75 -2.79 -3.69
N ASP A 289 8.55 -3.44 -2.83
CA ASP A 289 9.12 -4.76 -3.10
C ASP A 289 8.32 -5.88 -2.41
N SER A 290 7.32 -5.54 -1.60
CA SER A 290 6.45 -6.51 -0.93
C SER A 290 5.82 -7.47 -1.92
N ILE A 291 5.83 -8.74 -1.56
CA ILE A 291 5.12 -9.79 -2.29
C ILE A 291 3.67 -9.94 -1.81
N GLY A 292 3.28 -9.20 -0.76
CA GLY A 292 1.95 -9.27 -0.15
C GLY A 292 1.65 -10.61 0.51
N GLY A 293 0.38 -10.94 0.59
CA GLY A 293 -0.11 -12.19 1.13
C GLY A 293 -0.71 -12.05 2.53
N SER A 294 -1.44 -13.07 2.96
CA SER A 294 -2.10 -13.08 4.27
C SER A 294 -1.10 -13.01 5.42
N HIS A 295 -1.32 -12.11 6.37
CA HIS A 295 -0.46 -11.90 7.54
C HIS A 295 -1.26 -11.44 8.76
N SER A 296 -0.60 -11.40 9.90
CA SER A 296 -1.11 -10.86 11.16
C SER A 296 0.03 -10.30 12.01
N GLY A 297 -0.25 -9.39 12.93
CA GLY A 297 0.75 -8.64 13.71
C GLY A 297 1.72 -9.47 14.57
N GLY A 298 1.55 -10.80 14.66
CA GLY A 298 2.46 -11.71 15.35
C GLY A 298 3.22 -12.66 14.43
N ASP A 299 3.05 -12.55 13.12
CA ASP A 299 3.69 -13.43 12.14
C ASP A 299 5.17 -13.08 11.94
N ILE A 300 5.94 -14.07 11.51
CA ILE A 300 7.36 -13.93 11.17
C ILE A 300 7.47 -13.90 9.65
N LEU A 301 7.58 -12.71 9.11
CA LEU A 301 7.37 -12.41 7.70
C LEU A 301 8.67 -12.26 6.90
N ASP A 302 8.56 -12.41 5.59
CA ASP A 302 9.57 -11.92 4.65
C ASP A 302 9.88 -10.44 4.91
N ILE A 303 11.14 -10.05 4.80
CA ILE A 303 11.61 -8.69 5.14
C ILE A 303 10.88 -7.59 4.38
N ARG A 304 10.50 -7.88 3.13
CA ARG A 304 9.78 -6.95 2.25
C ARG A 304 8.34 -6.72 2.72
N VAL A 305 7.70 -7.79 3.16
CA VAL A 305 6.33 -7.76 3.68
C VAL A 305 6.31 -7.07 5.03
N ALA A 306 7.17 -7.49 5.97
CA ALA A 306 7.26 -6.86 7.29
C ALA A 306 7.49 -5.34 7.20
N PHE A 307 8.32 -4.89 6.24
CA PHE A 307 8.57 -3.45 6.06
C PHE A 307 7.36 -2.74 5.48
N SER A 308 6.78 -3.23 4.40
CA SER A 308 5.68 -2.58 3.71
C SER A 308 4.43 -2.47 4.60
N GLU A 309 4.06 -3.56 5.28
CA GLU A 309 2.90 -3.58 6.17
C GLU A 309 3.09 -2.68 7.40
N GLY A 310 4.27 -2.80 8.05
CA GLY A 310 4.58 -1.96 9.20
C GLY A 310 4.70 -0.47 8.84
N PHE A 311 5.29 -0.14 7.70
CA PHE A 311 5.31 1.24 7.20
C PHE A 311 3.90 1.78 6.94
N SER A 312 3.05 0.99 6.29
CA SER A 312 1.68 1.39 5.95
C SER A 312 0.83 1.65 7.20
N ASN A 313 0.98 0.81 8.24
CA ASN A 313 0.36 1.05 9.55
C ASN A 313 0.84 2.37 10.17
N ALA A 314 2.17 2.58 10.27
CA ALA A 314 2.73 3.81 10.82
C ALA A 314 2.29 5.05 10.03
N TYR A 315 2.28 4.95 8.68
CA TYR A 315 1.84 6.04 7.81
C TYR A 315 0.38 6.45 8.07
N SER A 316 -0.48 5.49 8.41
CA SER A 316 -1.88 5.79 8.75
C SER A 316 -2.00 6.68 9.99
N ALA A 317 -1.21 6.42 11.03
CA ALA A 317 -1.14 7.26 12.22
C ALA A 317 -0.49 8.62 11.95
N ILE A 318 0.59 8.66 11.17
CA ILE A 318 1.25 9.91 10.75
C ILE A 318 0.26 10.82 10.00
N SER A 319 -0.58 10.24 9.15
CA SER A 319 -1.52 10.99 8.32
C SER A 319 -2.75 11.51 9.09
N THR A 320 -3.25 10.72 10.03
CA THR A 320 -4.43 11.06 10.84
C THR A 320 -4.08 11.86 12.09
N GLY A 321 -2.86 11.71 12.62
CA GLY A 321 -2.48 12.14 13.96
C GLY A 321 -3.18 11.36 15.08
N ASP A 322 -3.71 10.17 14.77
CA ASP A 322 -4.32 9.23 15.72
C ASP A 322 -3.51 7.93 15.73
N VAL A 323 -3.05 7.53 16.91
CA VAL A 323 -2.25 6.32 17.12
C VAL A 323 -3.09 5.06 17.24
N ASN A 324 -4.42 5.20 17.36
CA ASN A 324 -5.30 4.07 17.53
C ASN A 324 -5.82 3.59 16.19
N TYR A 325 -5.29 2.48 15.74
CA TYR A 325 -5.75 1.79 14.55
C TYR A 325 -7.01 0.99 14.88
N TYR A 326 -8.09 1.25 14.16
CA TYR A 326 -9.35 0.53 14.29
C TYR A 326 -9.65 -0.20 12.99
N ASP A 327 -10.24 -1.40 13.15
CA ASP A 327 -10.73 -2.24 12.06
C ASP A 327 -12.01 -2.92 12.56
N SER A 328 -13.14 -2.57 11.97
CA SER A 328 -14.46 -3.07 12.34
C SER A 328 -14.87 -4.23 11.45
N GLY A 329 -15.74 -5.12 11.95
CA GLY A 329 -16.17 -6.27 11.16
C GLY A 329 -17.26 -7.12 11.81
N GLY A 330 -17.55 -8.24 11.17
CA GLY A 330 -18.55 -9.19 11.61
C GLY A 330 -19.99 -8.73 11.38
N GLY A 331 -20.94 -9.58 11.74
CA GLY A 331 -22.35 -9.28 11.56
C GLY A 331 -22.79 -8.01 12.28
N ASN A 332 -23.44 -7.12 11.57
CA ASN A 332 -23.87 -5.77 12.02
C ASN A 332 -22.70 -4.87 12.47
N GLN A 333 -21.46 -5.13 12.01
CA GLN A 333 -20.26 -4.41 12.42
C GLN A 333 -20.07 -4.36 13.95
N SER A 334 -20.51 -5.42 14.62
CA SER A 334 -20.54 -5.53 16.09
C SER A 334 -19.27 -6.14 16.67
N GLN A 335 -18.30 -6.40 15.84
CA GLN A 335 -16.96 -6.86 16.19
C GLN A 335 -15.94 -5.89 15.64
N GLY A 336 -14.73 -6.02 16.11
CA GLY A 336 -13.60 -5.26 15.62
C GLY A 336 -12.37 -5.55 16.47
N PHE A 337 -11.29 -4.98 16.08
CA PHE A 337 -10.10 -4.91 16.91
C PHE A 337 -9.48 -3.51 16.81
N PHE A 338 -8.68 -3.20 17.80
CA PHE A 338 -7.85 -2.00 17.76
C PHE A 338 -6.47 -2.32 18.32
N PHE A 339 -5.50 -1.57 17.92
CA PHE A 339 -4.18 -1.54 18.54
C PHE A 339 -3.63 -0.12 18.51
N ASN A 340 -2.76 0.17 19.48
CA ASN A 340 -2.06 1.43 19.53
C ASN A 340 -0.72 1.29 18.80
N LEU A 341 -0.50 2.09 17.77
CA LEU A 341 0.70 2.06 16.93
C LEU A 341 1.98 2.50 17.67
N GLU A 342 1.82 3.21 18.79
CA GLU A 342 2.91 3.62 19.69
C GLU A 342 3.27 2.53 20.72
N ASP A 343 2.47 1.44 20.81
CA ASP A 343 2.76 0.35 21.74
C ASP A 343 3.84 -0.58 21.17
N ASN A 344 5.02 -0.48 21.77
CA ASN A 344 6.21 -1.24 21.38
C ASN A 344 6.21 -2.72 21.84
N ASN A 345 5.10 -3.25 22.38
CA ASN A 345 4.98 -4.62 22.90
C ASN A 345 4.62 -5.64 21.81
N CYS A 346 5.51 -5.83 20.87
CA CYS A 346 5.30 -6.74 19.76
C CYS A 346 5.51 -8.21 20.13
N THR A 347 4.56 -9.07 19.75
CA THR A 347 4.79 -10.52 19.76
C THR A 347 5.79 -10.85 18.65
N ASN A 348 6.85 -11.62 18.95
CA ASN A 348 7.91 -11.92 17.99
C ASN A 348 8.60 -10.67 17.43
N SER A 349 9.00 -9.72 18.29
CA SER A 349 9.68 -8.51 17.87
C SER A 349 10.99 -8.81 17.12
N GLY A 350 11.24 -8.08 16.04
CA GLY A 350 12.41 -8.23 15.19
C GLY A 350 12.21 -7.63 13.79
N TRP A 351 13.23 -7.73 12.97
CA TRP A 351 13.27 -7.20 11.60
C TRP A 351 12.29 -7.85 10.60
N TYR A 352 11.69 -8.96 10.98
CA TYR A 352 10.69 -9.75 10.28
C TYR A 352 9.26 -9.49 10.79
N SER A 353 9.09 -8.55 11.70
CA SER A 353 7.82 -8.26 12.37
C SER A 353 7.22 -6.95 11.88
N GLU A 354 6.03 -7.03 11.32
CA GLU A 354 5.20 -5.88 10.98
C GLU A 354 5.04 -4.93 12.16
N CYS A 355 4.67 -5.46 13.34
CA CYS A 355 4.53 -4.69 14.57
C CYS A 355 5.82 -3.94 14.95
N SER A 356 6.99 -4.58 14.87
CA SER A 356 8.27 -3.91 15.17
C SER A 356 8.58 -2.80 14.17
N VAL A 357 8.26 -3.00 12.90
CA VAL A 357 8.47 -1.97 11.88
C VAL A 357 7.54 -0.79 12.09
N GLN A 358 6.24 -1.02 12.34
CA GLN A 358 5.27 0.07 12.54
C GLN A 358 5.64 0.94 13.74
N SER A 359 5.98 0.34 14.89
CA SER A 359 6.35 1.10 16.08
C SER A 359 7.64 1.89 15.84
N MET A 360 8.68 1.27 15.26
CA MET A 360 9.93 1.99 14.96
C MET A 360 9.73 3.15 13.98
N VAL A 361 8.92 2.99 12.93
CA VAL A 361 8.67 4.07 11.96
C VAL A 361 7.88 5.19 12.60
N TYR A 362 6.91 4.85 13.47
CA TYR A 362 6.13 5.85 14.19
C TYR A 362 6.99 6.60 15.22
N ASP A 363 7.78 5.90 16.04
CA ASP A 363 8.71 6.49 17.03
C ASP A 363 9.79 7.39 16.36
N LEU A 364 10.21 7.07 15.13
CA LEU A 364 11.09 7.97 14.37
C LEU A 364 10.42 9.29 14.02
N HIS A 365 9.11 9.31 13.86
CA HIS A 365 8.33 10.47 13.45
C HIS A 365 7.92 11.34 14.61
N ASP A 366 7.37 10.76 15.67
CA ASP A 366 6.55 11.46 16.66
C ASP A 366 7.34 12.39 17.60
N ALA A 367 6.62 13.10 18.45
CA ALA A 367 7.20 13.98 19.47
C ALA A 367 7.50 13.15 20.73
N ALA A 368 8.73 12.66 20.82
CA ALA A 368 9.23 11.81 21.89
C ALA A 368 8.63 12.05 23.28
N ASN A 369 7.86 11.13 23.78
CA ASN A 369 7.35 11.10 25.14
C ASN A 369 7.72 9.79 25.87
N ASP A 370 8.09 8.75 25.15
CA ASP A 370 8.47 7.42 25.63
C ASP A 370 9.90 7.00 25.17
N ASP A 371 10.43 7.63 24.12
CA ASP A 371 11.81 7.45 23.65
C ASP A 371 12.60 8.77 23.57
N SER A 372 13.66 8.85 22.80
CA SER A 372 14.51 10.04 22.63
C SER A 372 14.73 10.44 21.18
N VAL A 373 13.90 9.96 20.26
CA VAL A 373 13.92 10.29 18.85
C VAL A 373 12.71 11.18 18.53
N ASN A 374 12.90 12.16 17.68
CA ASN A 374 11.85 13.02 17.16
C ASN A 374 12.39 13.67 15.88
N LEU A 375 12.17 13.00 14.76
CA LEU A 375 12.65 13.50 13.47
C LEU A 375 11.56 14.25 12.70
N GLY A 376 10.29 13.97 13.01
CA GLY A 376 9.17 14.35 12.16
C GLY A 376 9.14 13.54 10.86
N PHE A 377 8.15 13.83 10.01
CA PHE A 377 7.98 13.02 8.78
C PHE A 377 8.96 13.41 7.66
N THR A 378 9.42 14.66 7.59
CA THR A 378 10.28 15.15 6.50
C THR A 378 11.53 14.29 6.26
N PRO A 379 12.37 13.94 7.26
CA PRO A 379 13.54 13.10 7.02
C PRO A 379 13.19 11.67 6.58
N LEU A 380 12.07 11.12 7.04
CA LEU A 380 11.58 9.81 6.63
C LEU A 380 11.11 9.84 5.18
N PHE A 381 10.33 10.85 4.83
CA PHE A 381 9.85 11.09 3.48
C PHE A 381 10.99 11.25 2.47
N ASP A 382 12.01 12.05 2.82
CA ASP A 382 13.17 12.27 1.96
C ASP A 382 13.89 10.95 1.65
N VAL A 383 14.10 10.09 2.64
CA VAL A 383 14.69 8.75 2.44
C VAL A 383 13.80 7.88 1.56
N LEU A 384 12.49 7.86 1.79
CA LEU A 384 11.55 7.03 1.03
C LEU A 384 11.56 7.35 -0.47
N ILE A 385 11.60 8.64 -0.83
CA ILE A 385 11.55 9.08 -2.24
C ILE A 385 12.92 9.13 -2.93
N SER A 386 14.01 8.97 -2.17
CA SER A 386 15.39 9.02 -2.67
C SER A 386 16.12 7.69 -2.43
N GLU A 387 16.81 7.52 -1.30
CA GLU A 387 17.72 6.38 -1.07
C GLU A 387 16.96 5.04 -1.07
N GLN A 388 15.81 4.96 -0.40
CA GLN A 388 14.98 3.74 -0.39
C GLN A 388 14.47 3.40 -1.79
N ARG A 389 14.08 4.41 -2.57
CA ARG A 389 13.61 4.25 -3.95
C ARG A 389 14.66 3.64 -4.87
N PHE A 390 15.94 3.93 -4.63
CA PHE A 390 17.06 3.54 -5.49
C PHE A 390 18.02 2.54 -4.84
N THR A 391 17.73 2.04 -3.62
CA THR A 391 18.60 1.08 -2.94
C THR A 391 18.83 -0.18 -3.76
N SER A 392 20.03 -0.74 -3.69
CA SER A 392 20.35 -2.01 -4.33
C SER A 392 19.91 -3.24 -3.53
N ALA A 393 19.60 -3.07 -2.23
CA ALA A 393 18.92 -4.08 -1.43
C ALA A 393 17.42 -4.12 -1.77
N LEU A 394 16.71 -5.15 -1.35
CA LEU A 394 15.25 -5.14 -1.29
C LEU A 394 14.79 -4.21 -0.15
N THR A 395 13.62 -3.59 -0.29
CA THR A 395 13.09 -2.67 0.73
C THR A 395 12.84 -3.42 2.03
N SER A 396 13.36 -2.87 3.12
CA SER A 396 13.30 -3.47 4.45
C SER A 396 13.61 -2.42 5.51
N ILE A 397 13.41 -2.77 6.76
CA ILE A 397 13.81 -1.90 7.89
C ILE A 397 15.32 -1.60 7.87
N PHE A 398 16.15 -2.50 7.34
CA PHE A 398 17.60 -2.29 7.23
C PHE A 398 17.94 -1.20 6.23
N SER A 399 17.40 -1.29 5.01
CA SER A 399 17.65 -0.30 3.97
C SER A 399 17.09 1.07 4.37
N PHE A 400 15.94 1.11 5.03
CA PHE A 400 15.30 2.35 5.46
C PHE A 400 16.04 3.02 6.63
N VAL A 401 16.21 2.32 7.75
CA VAL A 401 16.84 2.89 8.96
C VAL A 401 18.30 3.22 8.74
N HIS A 402 19.04 2.45 7.92
CA HIS A 402 20.41 2.81 7.56
C HIS A 402 20.48 4.23 7.01
N GLU A 403 19.66 4.53 6.00
CA GLU A 403 19.69 5.83 5.31
C GLU A 403 19.12 6.96 6.19
N VAL A 404 18.08 6.69 6.98
CA VAL A 404 17.60 7.64 8.00
C VAL A 404 18.72 8.04 8.95
N LYS A 405 19.54 7.08 9.42
CA LYS A 405 20.71 7.35 10.29
C LYS A 405 21.82 8.11 9.57
N GLN A 406 22.10 7.81 8.29
CA GLN A 406 23.11 8.53 7.51
C GLN A 406 22.73 10.01 7.34
N ASN A 407 21.45 10.28 7.12
CA ASN A 407 20.94 11.64 6.94
C ASN A 407 20.74 12.37 8.28
N ASN A 408 20.71 11.64 9.43
CA ASN A 408 20.47 12.19 10.78
C ASN A 408 21.53 11.71 11.77
N ILE A 409 22.80 11.97 11.50
CA ILE A 409 23.97 11.47 12.26
C ILE A 409 23.86 11.78 13.77
N SER A 410 23.36 12.95 14.15
CA SER A 410 23.21 13.35 15.56
C SER A 410 22.19 12.50 16.33
N ALA A 411 21.18 11.94 15.66
CA ALA A 411 20.17 11.05 16.24
C ALA A 411 20.56 9.57 16.18
N SER A 412 21.64 9.22 15.48
CA SER A 412 22.02 7.82 15.18
C SER A 412 22.15 6.93 16.43
N GLY A 413 22.59 7.49 17.57
CA GLY A 413 22.68 6.76 18.84
C GLY A 413 21.30 6.43 19.42
N ALA A 414 20.36 7.38 19.39
CA ALA A 414 18.99 7.19 19.86
C ALA A 414 18.24 6.22 18.94
N ILE A 415 18.39 6.34 17.63
CA ILE A 415 17.82 5.40 16.64
C ILE A 415 18.33 3.97 16.88
N ASN A 416 19.62 3.79 17.21
CA ASN A 416 20.14 2.45 17.56
C ASN A 416 19.48 1.90 18.82
N THR A 417 19.16 2.74 19.80
CA THR A 417 18.46 2.30 21.02
C THR A 417 17.05 1.81 20.67
N LEU A 418 16.32 2.58 19.86
CA LEU A 418 14.99 2.23 19.38
C LEU A 418 14.99 0.89 18.63
N VAL A 419 15.89 0.72 17.68
CA VAL A 419 16.09 -0.53 16.93
C VAL A 419 16.40 -1.71 17.86
N ASN A 420 17.28 -1.52 18.85
CA ASN A 420 17.66 -2.57 19.79
C ASN A 420 16.48 -2.97 20.72
N ASN A 421 15.59 -2.04 21.06
CA ASN A 421 14.39 -2.33 21.84
C ASN A 421 13.46 -3.31 21.10
N GLN A 422 13.50 -3.33 19.77
CA GLN A 422 12.78 -4.28 18.93
C GLN A 422 13.58 -5.54 18.59
N ASN A 423 14.60 -5.88 19.38
CA ASN A 423 15.46 -7.06 19.20
C ASN A 423 16.20 -7.11 17.85
N ILE A 424 16.46 -5.96 17.26
CA ILE A 424 17.26 -5.82 16.05
C ILE A 424 18.62 -5.23 16.42
N ASN A 425 19.70 -5.80 15.91
CA ASN A 425 21.03 -5.24 16.15
C ASN A 425 21.20 -3.89 15.46
N SER A 426 22.09 -3.04 16.00
CA SER A 426 22.36 -1.72 15.43
C SER A 426 22.68 -1.82 13.94
N ILE A 427 21.82 -1.24 13.10
CA ILE A 427 21.88 -1.34 11.65
C ILE A 427 23.08 -0.53 11.13
N THR A 428 23.99 -1.18 10.40
CA THR A 428 25.22 -0.56 9.88
C THR A 428 25.25 -0.42 8.36
N ASP A 429 24.39 -1.13 7.66
CA ASP A 429 24.31 -1.14 6.20
C ASP A 429 22.88 -1.49 5.72
N ILE A 430 22.66 -1.33 4.42
CA ILE A 430 21.37 -1.55 3.78
C ILE A 430 20.97 -3.03 3.65
N TYR A 431 21.88 -3.97 3.89
CA TYR A 431 21.66 -5.41 3.72
C TYR A 431 21.44 -6.15 5.05
N GLY A 432 21.61 -5.47 6.18
CA GLY A 432 21.49 -6.08 7.49
C GLY A 432 22.64 -7.01 7.84
N ASP A 433 23.86 -6.76 7.35
CA ASP A 433 25.05 -7.59 7.63
C ASP A 433 25.45 -7.60 9.12
N SER A 434 25.01 -6.59 9.87
CA SER A 434 25.23 -6.48 11.32
C SER A 434 24.24 -7.28 12.16
N GLU A 435 23.22 -7.91 11.53
CA GLU A 435 22.18 -8.64 12.25
C GLU A 435 22.67 -10.04 12.67
N PHE A 436 22.51 -10.37 13.96
CA PHE A 436 22.83 -11.68 14.51
C PHE A 436 21.85 -12.13 15.61
N SER A 437 20.76 -11.40 15.81
CA SER A 437 19.75 -11.74 16.81
C SER A 437 19.06 -13.06 16.47
N ASN A 438 18.86 -13.89 17.47
CA ASN A 438 18.16 -15.17 17.35
C ASN A 438 16.78 -15.18 18.00
N ASN A 439 16.17 -14.03 18.12
CA ASN A 439 14.80 -13.96 18.65
C ASN A 439 13.79 -13.97 17.49
N PRO A 440 12.81 -14.86 17.45
CA PRO A 440 12.52 -15.99 18.34
C PRO A 440 13.10 -17.34 17.89
N GLY A 441 14.19 -17.38 17.18
CA GLY A 441 14.80 -18.61 16.67
C GLY A 441 15.10 -18.55 15.18
N VAL A 442 15.39 -17.35 14.66
CA VAL A 442 15.59 -17.09 13.22
C VAL A 442 17.05 -17.07 12.77
N VAL A 443 17.98 -17.46 13.63
CA VAL A 443 19.44 -17.37 13.33
C VAL A 443 19.84 -18.17 12.08
N ASP A 444 19.13 -19.23 11.75
CA ASP A 444 19.36 -20.04 10.55
C ASP A 444 18.86 -19.35 9.25
N LYS A 445 18.19 -18.22 9.38
CA LYS A 445 17.80 -17.34 8.27
C LYS A 445 18.86 -16.24 8.01
N LEU A 446 19.88 -16.14 8.89
CA LEU A 446 20.99 -15.21 8.74
C LEU A 446 22.18 -15.87 8.02
N PRO A 447 22.98 -15.10 7.28
CA PRO A 447 22.76 -13.70 6.94
C PRO A 447 21.52 -13.53 6.04
N ILE A 448 20.93 -12.35 6.06
CA ILE A 448 19.76 -12.03 5.22
C ILE A 448 20.11 -12.16 3.74
N TYR A 449 21.28 -11.66 3.37
CA TYR A 449 21.86 -11.79 2.03
C TYR A 449 23.18 -12.54 2.10
N GLU A 450 23.22 -13.76 1.55
CA GLU A 450 24.48 -14.45 1.33
C GLU A 450 25.29 -13.72 0.24
N THR A 451 26.59 -13.61 0.42
CA THR A 451 27.47 -13.10 -0.65
C THR A 451 27.95 -14.26 -1.52
N ILE A 452 27.81 -14.13 -2.85
CA ILE A 452 28.25 -15.13 -3.80
C ILE A 452 29.19 -14.52 -4.85
N GLY A 453 30.33 -15.15 -5.08
CA GLY A 453 31.29 -14.78 -6.15
C GLY A 453 31.25 -15.76 -7.32
N PHE A 454 31.84 -15.36 -8.45
CA PHE A 454 31.98 -16.23 -9.62
C PHE A 454 32.74 -17.51 -9.28
N GLY A 455 32.17 -18.65 -9.68
CA GLY A 455 32.69 -19.99 -9.41
C GLY A 455 32.44 -20.50 -7.98
N GLN A 456 31.93 -19.67 -7.08
CA GLN A 456 31.58 -20.10 -5.73
C GLN A 456 30.28 -20.90 -5.70
N LEU A 457 30.20 -21.78 -4.72
CA LEU A 457 29.02 -22.58 -4.39
C LEU A 457 28.57 -22.16 -2.98
N VAL A 458 27.34 -21.69 -2.85
CA VAL A 458 26.71 -21.30 -1.59
C VAL A 458 25.52 -22.20 -1.33
N ASN A 459 25.43 -22.79 -0.14
CA ASN A 459 24.28 -23.60 0.25
C ASN A 459 23.27 -22.74 1.01
N ILE A 460 22.04 -22.71 0.53
CA ILE A 460 20.92 -22.00 1.16
C ILE A 460 19.77 -22.97 1.38
N CYS A 461 18.89 -22.65 2.35
CA CYS A 461 17.73 -23.46 2.62
C CYS A 461 16.45 -22.60 2.58
N SER A 462 15.53 -22.93 1.69
CA SER A 462 14.15 -22.44 1.69
C SER A 462 13.32 -23.25 2.70
N THR A 463 12.44 -22.60 3.46
CA THR A 463 11.63 -23.26 4.49
C THR A 463 10.24 -22.62 4.62
N ALA A 464 9.22 -23.43 4.86
CA ALA A 464 7.86 -23.00 5.20
C ALA A 464 7.60 -23.13 6.72
N GLU A 465 8.61 -22.94 7.55
CA GLU A 465 8.53 -23.11 9.01
C GLU A 465 7.60 -22.08 9.65
N HIS A 466 7.64 -20.85 9.20
CA HIS A 466 6.84 -19.77 9.76
C HIS A 466 5.46 -19.66 9.10
N GLN A 467 5.41 -19.76 7.80
CA GLN A 467 4.21 -19.96 6.97
C GLN A 467 4.61 -20.12 5.49
N ASN A 468 3.64 -20.45 4.65
CA ASN A 468 3.84 -20.48 3.20
C ASN A 468 3.86 -19.05 2.61
N TYR A 469 4.35 -18.93 1.39
CA TYR A 469 4.37 -17.71 0.58
C TYR A 469 5.24 -16.60 1.18
N ASN A 470 4.70 -15.80 2.10
CA ASN A 470 5.34 -14.61 2.68
C ASN A 470 5.96 -14.83 4.06
N GLY A 471 6.08 -16.07 4.51
CA GLY A 471 6.80 -16.41 5.73
C GLY A 471 8.31 -16.24 5.57
N LEU A 472 8.98 -15.83 6.64
CA LEU A 472 10.43 -15.70 6.68
C LEU A 472 11.12 -17.03 6.34
N GLY A 473 12.02 -16.98 5.38
CA GLY A 473 12.82 -18.12 4.96
C GLY A 473 12.24 -18.92 3.79
N VAL A 474 11.03 -18.62 3.32
CA VAL A 474 10.52 -19.15 2.06
C VAL A 474 11.42 -18.69 0.92
N SER A 475 11.61 -17.39 0.78
CA SER A 475 12.61 -16.80 -0.10
C SER A 475 13.96 -16.65 0.62
N ARG A 476 15.05 -16.94 -0.10
CA ARG A 476 16.43 -16.73 0.36
C ARG A 476 17.16 -15.86 -0.64
N PHE A 477 17.98 -14.95 -0.13
CA PHE A 477 18.63 -13.93 -0.96
C PHE A 477 20.13 -14.11 -0.98
N LEU A 478 20.72 -13.97 -2.18
CA LEU A 478 22.17 -13.88 -2.37
C LEU A 478 22.49 -12.60 -3.14
N ARG A 479 23.64 -12.00 -2.91
CA ARG A 479 24.07 -10.80 -3.63
C ARG A 479 25.44 -10.96 -4.26
N PHE A 480 25.63 -10.31 -5.39
CA PHE A 480 26.91 -10.22 -6.07
C PHE A 480 27.07 -8.89 -6.78
N ASN A 481 28.31 -8.47 -6.96
CA ASN A 481 28.63 -7.29 -7.76
C ASN A 481 29.10 -7.70 -9.16
N LEU A 482 28.70 -6.92 -10.16
CA LEU A 482 29.00 -7.20 -11.53
C LEU A 482 29.31 -5.94 -12.32
N ASP A 483 30.22 -6.08 -13.29
CA ASP A 483 30.41 -5.10 -14.37
C ASP A 483 29.36 -5.29 -15.46
N SER A 484 29.01 -4.21 -16.16
CA SER A 484 28.02 -4.22 -17.24
C SER A 484 28.48 -5.05 -18.45
N GLY A 485 27.52 -5.54 -19.21
CA GLY A 485 27.75 -6.25 -20.47
C GLY A 485 28.23 -7.71 -20.34
N GLN A 486 28.09 -8.28 -19.15
CA GLN A 486 28.50 -9.66 -18.88
C GLN A 486 27.30 -10.60 -18.88
N THR A 487 27.47 -11.76 -19.54
CA THR A 487 26.52 -12.87 -19.46
C THR A 487 26.84 -13.71 -18.23
N ILE A 488 25.83 -13.97 -17.41
CA ILE A 488 25.91 -14.80 -16.20
C ILE A 488 25.06 -16.04 -16.33
N ARG A 489 25.42 -17.04 -15.52
CA ARG A 489 24.62 -18.25 -15.30
C ARG A 489 24.51 -18.52 -13.81
N ILE A 490 23.27 -18.63 -13.32
CA ILE A 490 22.96 -19.01 -11.95
C ILE A 490 22.36 -20.41 -12.00
N ASN A 491 22.87 -21.31 -11.18
CA ASN A 491 22.39 -22.68 -11.09
C ASN A 491 22.04 -23.00 -9.65
N ALA A 492 20.80 -23.36 -9.36
CA ALA A 492 20.35 -23.88 -8.08
C ALA A 492 20.13 -25.39 -8.17
N THR A 493 20.79 -26.18 -7.32
CA THR A 493 20.69 -27.64 -7.34
C THR A 493 20.38 -28.14 -5.94
N ARG A 494 19.34 -28.96 -5.81
CA ARG A 494 18.89 -29.55 -4.54
C ARG A 494 20.01 -30.38 -3.88
N THR A 495 20.16 -30.18 -2.57
CA THR A 495 21.08 -30.97 -1.73
C THR A 495 20.35 -31.82 -0.69
N SER A 496 19.20 -31.33 -0.18
CA SER A 496 18.40 -32.06 0.81
C SER A 496 16.94 -31.56 0.80
N GLY A 497 16.05 -32.17 1.57
CA GLY A 497 14.65 -31.77 1.71
C GLY A 497 13.72 -32.56 0.78
N LEU A 498 12.72 -31.88 0.19
CA LEU A 498 11.70 -32.49 -0.65
C LEU A 498 12.32 -33.32 -1.79
N LEU A 499 11.80 -34.51 -2.01
CA LEU A 499 12.08 -35.28 -3.24
C LEU A 499 11.32 -34.59 -4.39
N TYR A 500 11.97 -34.38 -5.51
CA TYR A 500 11.40 -33.62 -6.63
C TYR A 500 11.16 -32.13 -6.29
N ALA A 501 12.10 -31.54 -5.56
CA ALA A 501 12.10 -30.10 -5.28
C ALA A 501 12.08 -29.28 -6.58
N ASP A 502 11.39 -28.15 -6.54
CA ASP A 502 11.21 -27.24 -7.67
C ASP A 502 11.75 -25.84 -7.29
N PRO A 503 13.10 -25.65 -7.36
CA PRO A 503 13.68 -24.35 -7.06
C PRO A 503 13.41 -23.36 -8.15
N ASP A 504 12.83 -22.20 -7.82
CA ASP A 504 12.74 -21.03 -8.69
C ASP A 504 13.83 -20.02 -8.39
N ILE A 505 14.26 -19.30 -9.43
CA ILE A 505 15.29 -18.26 -9.34
C ILE A 505 14.75 -16.95 -9.91
N VAL A 506 14.81 -15.90 -9.11
CA VAL A 506 14.54 -14.53 -9.56
C VAL A 506 15.79 -13.68 -9.41
N LEU A 507 16.10 -12.90 -10.44
CA LEU A 507 17.20 -11.95 -10.42
C LEU A 507 16.65 -10.53 -10.33
N HIS A 508 17.11 -9.78 -9.33
CA HIS A 508 16.73 -8.40 -9.10
C HIS A 508 17.89 -7.43 -9.31
N TYR A 509 17.57 -6.25 -9.77
CA TYR A 509 18.46 -5.09 -9.80
C TYR A 509 17.71 -3.85 -9.33
N ASN A 510 18.16 -3.22 -8.24
CA ASN A 510 17.47 -2.11 -7.57
C ASN A 510 15.97 -2.41 -7.35
N GLY A 511 15.65 -3.62 -6.85
CA GLY A 511 14.30 -4.11 -6.59
C GLY A 511 13.50 -4.55 -7.82
N GLU A 512 13.92 -4.23 -9.04
CA GLU A 512 13.24 -4.69 -10.25
C GLU A 512 13.56 -6.15 -10.56
N ARG A 513 12.52 -6.96 -10.78
CA ARG A 513 12.67 -8.33 -11.29
C ARG A 513 13.10 -8.27 -12.74
N ILE A 514 14.39 -8.53 -13.00
CA ILE A 514 14.97 -8.39 -14.33
C ILE A 514 15.09 -9.71 -15.11
N ALA A 515 15.12 -10.83 -14.41
CA ALA A 515 15.07 -12.16 -15.03
C ALA A 515 14.47 -13.17 -14.06
N VAL A 516 13.83 -14.21 -14.62
CA VAL A 516 13.21 -15.30 -13.86
C VAL A 516 13.51 -16.62 -14.55
N ALA A 517 13.73 -17.67 -13.75
CA ALA A 517 13.74 -19.05 -14.17
C ALA A 517 12.79 -19.82 -13.23
N GLU A 518 11.75 -20.41 -13.83
CA GLU A 518 10.64 -21.09 -13.15
C GLU A 518 10.20 -22.33 -13.95
N SER A 519 11.18 -23.18 -14.29
CA SER A 519 10.88 -24.42 -14.99
C SER A 519 10.40 -25.50 -14.03
N THR A 520 9.57 -26.42 -14.50
CA THR A 520 9.13 -27.58 -13.70
C THR A 520 10.20 -28.68 -13.61
N THR A 521 11.48 -28.33 -13.78
CA THR A 521 12.60 -29.28 -13.73
C THR A 521 12.91 -29.65 -12.29
N SER A 522 12.59 -30.87 -11.90
CA SER A 522 12.84 -31.32 -10.52
C SER A 522 14.30 -31.30 -10.12
N ASN A 523 14.57 -30.81 -8.93
CA ASN A 523 15.84 -30.76 -8.22
C ASN A 523 16.89 -29.79 -8.77
N SER A 524 16.59 -29.02 -9.81
CA SER A 524 17.52 -27.99 -10.31
C SER A 524 16.80 -26.92 -11.13
N GLU A 525 17.32 -25.70 -11.08
CA GLU A 525 16.90 -24.58 -11.92
C GLU A 525 18.12 -23.82 -12.43
N ILE A 526 18.03 -23.25 -13.64
CA ILE A 526 19.10 -22.49 -14.28
C ILE A 526 18.58 -21.21 -14.86
N LEU A 527 19.14 -20.09 -14.41
CA LEU A 527 18.90 -18.77 -14.99
C LEU A 527 20.14 -18.32 -15.76
N SER A 528 19.96 -17.86 -16.99
CA SER A 528 21.02 -17.23 -17.79
C SER A 528 20.55 -15.85 -18.26
N ALA A 529 21.38 -14.82 -18.05
CA ALA A 529 21.05 -13.45 -18.44
C ALA A 529 22.29 -12.67 -18.85
N THR A 530 22.17 -11.76 -19.82
CA THR A 530 23.19 -10.76 -20.15
C THR A 530 22.81 -9.46 -19.51
N LEU A 531 23.64 -8.99 -18.57
CA LEU A 531 23.37 -7.82 -17.73
C LEU A 531 23.98 -6.57 -18.37
N SER A 532 23.21 -5.48 -18.38
CA SER A 532 23.61 -4.21 -19.03
C SER A 532 24.09 -3.14 -18.05
N ALA A 533 23.91 -3.32 -16.76
CA ALA A 533 24.25 -2.34 -15.73
C ALA A 533 25.40 -2.83 -14.84
N THR A 534 26.23 -1.89 -14.36
CA THR A 534 27.19 -2.12 -13.27
C THR A 534 26.50 -1.95 -11.93
N GLY A 535 26.75 -2.83 -10.98
CA GLY A 535 26.22 -2.69 -9.63
C GLY A 535 26.00 -4.01 -8.90
N THR A 536 25.27 -3.91 -7.80
CA THR A 536 24.89 -5.06 -6.99
C THR A 536 23.57 -5.64 -7.47
N TYR A 537 23.57 -6.94 -7.67
CA TYR A 537 22.40 -7.72 -8.04
C TYR A 537 22.01 -8.62 -6.88
N VAL A 538 20.71 -8.88 -6.75
CA VAL A 538 20.16 -9.83 -5.76
C VAL A 538 19.56 -11.01 -6.49
N ILE A 539 19.97 -12.21 -6.09
CA ILE A 539 19.39 -13.49 -6.49
C ILE A 539 18.41 -13.89 -5.40
N GLU A 540 17.16 -14.12 -5.74
CA GLU A 540 16.17 -14.75 -4.87
C GLU A 540 15.99 -16.20 -5.30
N VAL A 541 16.02 -17.12 -4.36
CA VAL A 541 15.80 -18.56 -4.59
C VAL A 541 14.80 -19.07 -3.56
N PHE A 542 13.81 -19.81 -4.03
CA PHE A 542 12.81 -20.45 -3.17
C PHE A 542 12.38 -21.81 -3.71
N GLU A 543 11.78 -22.62 -2.85
CA GLU A 543 11.11 -23.85 -3.22
C GLU A 543 9.66 -23.52 -3.61
N TYR A 544 9.27 -23.79 -4.86
CA TYR A 544 7.94 -23.46 -5.40
C TYR A 544 6.79 -24.04 -4.54
N ALA A 545 6.93 -25.27 -4.02
CA ALA A 545 5.90 -25.87 -3.19
C ALA A 545 5.59 -25.07 -1.92
N TYR A 546 6.56 -24.30 -1.40
CA TYR A 546 6.38 -23.48 -0.19
C TYR A 546 5.60 -22.19 -0.44
N TRP A 547 5.37 -21.84 -1.69
CA TRP A 547 4.48 -20.72 -2.04
C TRP A 547 3.00 -21.08 -1.86
N PHE A 548 2.66 -22.34 -1.80
CA PHE A 548 1.24 -22.77 -1.75
C PHE A 548 0.89 -23.56 -0.48
N SER A 549 1.50 -24.74 -0.30
CA SER A 549 1.08 -25.66 0.77
C SER A 549 2.17 -26.64 1.21
N GLY A 550 3.40 -26.46 0.74
CA GLY A 550 4.54 -27.27 1.14
C GLY A 550 4.89 -27.07 2.62
N THR A 551 5.55 -28.04 3.20
CA THR A 551 6.04 -27.98 4.59
C THR A 551 7.47 -28.48 4.69
N GLY A 552 8.19 -28.01 5.70
CA GLY A 552 9.56 -28.40 5.99
C GLY A 552 10.61 -27.49 5.35
N THR A 553 11.81 -28.03 5.14
CA THR A 553 12.98 -27.30 4.66
C THR A 553 13.63 -28.03 3.49
N THR A 554 13.93 -27.32 2.42
CA THR A 554 14.64 -27.80 1.24
C THR A 554 15.86 -26.94 0.99
N CYS A 555 17.03 -27.57 0.84
CA CYS A 555 18.29 -26.85 0.64
C CYS A 555 18.83 -27.02 -0.77
N PHE A 556 19.44 -25.94 -1.26
CA PHE A 556 20.00 -25.84 -2.60
C PHE A 556 21.47 -25.36 -2.55
N ASN A 557 22.31 -25.94 -3.39
CA ASN A 557 23.57 -25.33 -3.74
C ASN A 557 23.34 -24.35 -4.88
N VAL A 558 23.62 -23.07 -4.65
CA VAL A 558 23.56 -22.01 -5.66
C VAL A 558 24.96 -21.72 -6.15
N GLN A 559 25.16 -21.72 -7.47
CA GLN A 559 26.44 -21.40 -8.10
C GLN A 559 26.25 -20.28 -9.11
N LEU A 560 27.13 -19.27 -9.03
CA LEU A 560 27.22 -18.18 -10.00
C LEU A 560 28.40 -18.45 -10.94
N GLY A 561 28.15 -18.48 -12.23
CA GLY A 561 29.13 -18.69 -13.29
C GLY A 561 29.04 -17.63 -14.39
N SER A 562 30.09 -17.55 -15.23
CA SER A 562 30.00 -16.85 -16.53
C SER A 562 29.19 -17.69 -17.51
N GLY A 563 28.28 -17.06 -18.26
CA GLY A 563 27.45 -17.71 -19.28
C GLY A 563 28.19 -17.98 -20.58
#